data_4489401fe137bbd31ce2c58b15f85185
#
_entry.id   4489401fe137bbd31ce2c58b15f85185
#
_cell.length_a   1.000
_cell.length_b   1.000
_cell.length_c   1.000
_cell.angle_alpha   90.00
_cell.angle_beta   90.00
_cell.angle_gamma   90.00
#
_symmetry.space_group_name_H-M   'P 1'
#
loop_
_entity.id
_entity.type
_entity.pdbx_description
1 polymer ?
#
loop_
_entity_poly.entity_id
_entity_poly.type
_entity_poly.pdbx_seq_one_letter_code
_entity_poly.pdbx_strand_id
1 'polypeptide(L)'
;MKTMNQIVGENLKKTRELSGFTQEQVAKSIGVERSAYSNYESGVREVPFHLLEKIADLFGCEAFLLFEDNVEADNEILATAFRISD
;
A
#
# COMPACT_ATOMS: atom_id res chain seq x y z
N MET A 1 8.84 7.69 16.84
CA MET A 1 9.11 6.53 15.98
C MET A 1 7.80 5.98 15.43
N LYS A 2 7.74 5.66 14.16
CA LYS A 2 6.55 5.08 13.54
C LYS A 2 6.43 3.60 13.86
N THR A 3 5.20 3.13 14.04
CA THR A 3 4.95 1.68 14.14
C THR A 3 5.01 1.06 12.75
N MET A 4 5.15 -0.26 12.68
CA MET A 4 5.11 -0.95 11.38
C MET A 4 3.77 -0.71 10.68
N ASN A 5 2.67 -0.69 11.41
CA ASN A 5 1.37 -0.39 10.82
C ASN A 5 1.31 1.01 10.20
N GLN A 6 1.95 1.99 10.84
CA GLN A 6 2.01 3.35 10.29
C GLN A 6 2.88 3.39 9.04
N ILE A 7 4.00 2.70 9.03
CA ILE A 7 4.89 2.61 7.86
C ILE A 7 4.14 1.99 6.68
N VAL A 8 3.52 0.85 6.91
CA VAL A 8 2.74 0.17 5.87
C VAL A 8 1.59 1.05 5.39
N GLY A 9 0.87 1.68 6.32
CA GLY A 9 -0.25 2.54 5.97
C GLY A 9 0.15 3.71 5.09
N GLU A 10 1.25 4.38 5.43
CA GLU A 10 1.76 5.48 4.62
C GLU A 10 2.18 5.02 3.22
N ASN A 11 2.83 3.87 3.14
CA ASN A 11 3.25 3.30 1.86
C ASN A 11 2.04 2.88 1.02
N LEU A 12 1.01 2.33 1.63
CA LEU A 12 -0.23 1.99 0.93
C LEU A 12 -0.86 3.23 0.31
N LYS A 13 -1.00 4.29 1.10
CA LYS A 13 -1.60 5.54 0.61
C LYS A 13 -0.80 6.11 -0.55
N LYS A 14 0.51 6.19 -0.41
CA LYS A 14 1.38 6.75 -1.42
C LYS A 14 1.33 5.93 -2.71
N THR A 15 1.43 4.62 -2.59
CA THR A 15 1.41 3.73 -3.73
C THR A 15 0.07 3.76 -4.43
N ARG A 16 -1.02 3.81 -3.65
CA ARG A 16 -2.37 3.94 -4.19
C ARG A 16 -2.51 5.22 -5.00
N GLU A 17 -2.04 6.33 -4.45
CA GLU A 17 -2.12 7.63 -5.14
C GLU A 17 -1.30 7.63 -6.43
N LEU A 18 -0.11 7.06 -6.39
CA LEU A 18 0.74 6.91 -7.58
C LEU A 18 0.07 6.04 -8.64
N SER A 19 -0.70 5.05 -8.22
CA SER A 19 -1.39 4.13 -9.13
C SER A 19 -2.73 4.68 -9.63
N GLY A 20 -3.20 5.80 -9.07
CA GLY A 20 -4.43 6.45 -9.49
C GLY A 20 -5.70 5.81 -8.95
N PHE A 21 -5.62 5.02 -7.89
CA PHE A 21 -6.80 4.39 -7.28
C PHE A 21 -7.37 5.23 -6.14
N THR A 22 -8.68 5.13 -5.95
CA THR A 22 -9.33 5.63 -4.73
C THR A 22 -9.29 4.56 -3.66
N GLN A 23 -9.50 4.96 -2.40
CA GLN A 23 -9.61 4.00 -1.30
C GLN A 23 -10.74 2.99 -1.56
N GLU A 24 -11.86 3.45 -2.08
CA GLU A 24 -13.00 2.58 -2.36
C GLU A 24 -12.68 1.54 -3.42
N GLN A 25 -11.95 1.93 -4.46
CA GLN A 25 -11.54 1.00 -5.51
C GLN A 25 -10.64 -0.11 -4.96
N VAL A 26 -9.67 0.26 -4.13
CA VAL A 26 -8.78 -0.74 -3.53
C VAL A 26 -9.54 -1.65 -2.58
N ALA A 27 -10.38 -1.08 -1.71
CA ALA A 27 -11.17 -1.85 -0.76
C ALA A 27 -12.04 -2.89 -1.50
N LYS A 28 -12.71 -2.46 -2.55
CA LYS A 28 -13.54 -3.33 -3.36
C LYS A 28 -12.74 -4.45 -4.01
N SER A 29 -11.54 -4.12 -4.51
CA SER A 29 -10.67 -5.09 -5.18
C SER A 29 -10.18 -6.19 -4.25
N ILE A 30 -10.00 -5.88 -2.97
CA ILE A 30 -9.51 -6.86 -1.98
C ILE A 30 -10.63 -7.43 -1.11
N GLY A 31 -11.88 -7.01 -1.35
CA GLY A 31 -13.04 -7.58 -0.68
C GLY A 31 -13.26 -7.11 0.76
N VAL A 32 -12.90 -5.87 1.07
CA VAL A 32 -13.14 -5.29 2.39
C VAL A 32 -13.95 -4.00 2.27
N GLU A 33 -14.52 -3.56 3.39
CA GLU A 33 -15.20 -2.27 3.45
C GLU A 33 -14.19 -1.12 3.32
N ARG A 34 -14.61 0.00 2.74
CA ARG A 34 -13.76 1.17 2.62
C ARG A 34 -13.22 1.63 3.98
N SER A 35 -14.04 1.58 5.01
CA SER A 35 -13.64 1.97 6.36
C SER A 35 -12.50 1.10 6.90
N ALA A 36 -12.53 -0.20 6.62
CA ALA A 36 -11.44 -1.10 6.99
C ALA A 36 -10.17 -0.74 6.25
N TYR A 37 -10.26 -0.53 4.95
CA TYR A 37 -9.08 -0.14 4.18
C TYR A 37 -8.52 1.21 4.64
N SER A 38 -9.39 2.18 4.93
CA SER A 38 -8.97 3.48 5.47
C SER A 38 -8.16 3.31 6.76
N ASN A 39 -8.57 2.38 7.62
CA ASN A 39 -7.83 2.07 8.85
C ASN A 39 -6.47 1.44 8.57
N TYR A 40 -6.31 0.74 7.47
CA TYR A 40 -5.01 0.23 7.03
C TYR A 40 -4.08 1.38 6.67
N GLU A 41 -4.56 2.36 5.90
CA GLU A 41 -3.74 3.51 5.50
C GLU A 41 -3.37 4.40 6.68
N SER A 42 -4.27 4.55 7.65
CA SER A 42 -4.00 5.38 8.82
C SER A 42 -3.09 4.70 9.87
N GLY A 43 -2.83 3.42 9.70
CA GLY A 43 -2.00 2.66 10.65
C GLY A 43 -2.73 2.24 11.90
N VAL A 44 -4.04 2.44 11.96
CA VAL A 44 -4.87 2.05 13.11
C VAL A 44 -5.05 0.54 13.17
N ARG A 45 -5.01 -0.13 12.03
CA ARG A 45 -5.24 -1.56 11.93
C ARG A 45 -4.15 -2.22 11.10
N GLU A 46 -3.69 -3.39 11.54
CA GLU A 46 -2.72 -4.19 10.80
C GLU A 46 -3.38 -4.81 9.57
N VAL A 47 -2.68 -4.77 8.44
CA VAL A 47 -3.13 -5.41 7.21
C VAL A 47 -2.79 -6.90 7.29
N PRO A 48 -3.77 -7.80 7.18
CA PRO A 48 -3.45 -9.23 7.06
C PRO A 48 -2.56 -9.47 5.84
N PHE A 49 -1.58 -10.35 5.99
CA PHE A 49 -0.57 -10.53 4.94
C PHE A 49 -1.17 -10.93 3.60
N HIS A 50 -2.18 -11.79 3.62
CA HIS A 50 -2.83 -12.23 2.37
C HIS A 50 -3.51 -11.06 1.63
N LEU A 51 -4.01 -10.06 2.37
CA LEU A 51 -4.58 -8.87 1.76
C LEU A 51 -3.49 -7.94 1.25
N LEU A 52 -2.37 -7.86 1.98
CA LEU A 52 -1.24 -7.06 1.55
C LEU A 52 -0.69 -7.56 0.23
N GLU A 53 -0.61 -8.88 0.04
CA GLU A 53 -0.21 -9.47 -1.23
C GLU A 53 -1.16 -9.09 -2.36
N LYS A 54 -2.47 -9.13 -2.11
CA LYS A 54 -3.46 -8.72 -3.10
C LYS A 54 -3.32 -7.25 -3.48
N ILE A 55 -3.07 -6.40 -2.48
CA ILE A 55 -2.89 -4.97 -2.71
C ILE A 55 -1.62 -4.74 -3.54
N ALA A 56 -0.52 -5.42 -3.19
CA ALA A 56 0.72 -5.30 -3.93
C ALA A 56 0.53 -5.73 -5.39
N ASP A 57 -0.20 -6.83 -5.62
CA ASP A 57 -0.52 -7.28 -6.98
C ASP A 57 -1.32 -6.22 -7.74
N LEU A 58 -2.31 -5.63 -7.08
CA LEU A 58 -3.13 -4.58 -7.69
C LEU A 58 -2.28 -3.38 -8.08
N PHE A 59 -1.33 -3.00 -7.23
CA PHE A 59 -0.45 -1.86 -7.47
C PHE A 59 0.72 -2.19 -8.41
N GLY A 60 0.95 -3.46 -8.70
CA GLY A 60 2.04 -3.89 -9.56
C GLY A 60 3.41 -3.78 -8.91
N CYS A 61 3.50 -3.95 -7.60
CA CYS A 61 4.76 -3.87 -6.87
C CYS A 61 4.97 -5.10 -6.00
N GLU A 62 6.20 -5.25 -5.50
CA GLU A 62 6.53 -6.30 -4.55
C GLU A 62 6.03 -5.93 -3.16
N ALA A 63 5.44 -6.89 -2.46
CA ALA A 63 4.87 -6.64 -1.13
C ALA A 63 5.91 -6.12 -0.14
N PHE A 64 7.18 -6.58 -0.23
CA PHE A 64 8.21 -6.16 0.71
C PHE A 64 8.50 -4.67 0.65
N LEU A 65 8.26 -4.02 -0.49
CA LEU A 65 8.48 -2.58 -0.62
C LEU A 65 7.55 -1.78 0.29
N LEU A 66 6.41 -2.35 0.67
CA LEU A 66 5.44 -1.66 1.52
C LEU A 66 5.89 -1.59 2.98
N PHE A 67 6.95 -2.30 3.35
CA PHE A 67 7.49 -2.29 4.71
C PHE A 67 8.68 -1.34 4.87
N GLU A 68 9.11 -0.66 3.83
CA GLU A 68 10.27 0.22 3.88
C GLU A 68 9.93 1.57 4.50
N ASP A 69 10.70 1.97 5.51
CA ASP A 69 10.49 3.25 6.20
C ASP A 69 11.45 4.31 5.67
N ASN A 70 11.24 4.74 4.45
CA ASN A 70 11.98 5.86 3.88
C ASN A 70 11.19 6.45 2.72
N VAL A 71 10.25 7.32 3.07
CA VAL A 71 9.25 7.82 2.13
C VAL A 71 9.85 8.44 0.87
N GLU A 72 10.92 9.22 0.99
CA GLU A 72 11.49 9.90 -0.17
C GLU A 72 12.29 8.97 -1.08
N ALA A 73 13.09 8.09 -0.50
CA ALA A 73 13.80 7.07 -1.27
C ALA A 73 12.81 6.03 -1.82
N ASP A 74 11.78 5.71 -1.05
CA ASP A 74 10.77 4.72 -1.43
C ASP A 74 9.96 5.16 -2.64
N ASN A 75 9.74 6.46 -2.82
CA ASN A 75 9.08 6.96 -4.02
C ASN A 75 9.79 6.52 -5.28
N GLU A 76 11.10 6.60 -5.28
CA GLU A 76 11.91 6.20 -6.42
C GLU A 76 11.88 4.69 -6.59
N ILE A 77 11.96 3.96 -5.49
CA ILE A 77 11.91 2.50 -5.51
C ILE A 77 10.57 2.01 -6.04
N LEU A 78 9.46 2.56 -5.54
CA LEU A 78 8.12 2.18 -5.97
C LEU A 78 7.89 2.54 -7.44
N ALA A 79 8.35 3.71 -7.86
CA ALA A 79 8.24 4.12 -9.25
C ALA A 79 9.03 3.18 -10.16
N THR A 80 10.20 2.71 -9.71
CA THR A 80 11.01 1.76 -10.45
C THR A 80 10.30 0.41 -10.54
N ALA A 81 9.68 -0.04 -9.46
CA ALA A 81 8.93 -1.29 -9.47
C ALA A 81 7.78 -1.26 -10.48
N PHE A 82 7.06 -0.14 -10.55
CA PHE A 82 6.00 0.03 -11.52
C PHE A 82 6.52 0.02 -12.96
N ARG A 83 7.68 0.62 -13.21
CA ARG A 83 8.28 0.62 -14.55
C ARG A 83 8.70 -0.79 -14.98
N ILE A 84 9.20 -1.58 -14.05
CA ILE A 84 9.59 -2.96 -14.33
C ILE A 84 8.38 -3.79 -14.72
N SER A 85 7.22 -3.46 -14.20
CA SER A 85 5.97 -4.16 -14.51
C SER A 85 5.44 -3.87 -15.91
N ASP A 86 5.93 -2.82 -16.52
CA ASP A 86 5.57 -2.48 -17.88
C ASP A 86 6.26 -3.43 -18.87
#